data_61a33a6fb66c369414dfc7346bd8ba9e
#
_entry.id   61a33a6fb66c369414dfc7346bd8ba9e
#
_cell.length_a   1.000
_cell.length_b   1.000
_cell.length_c   1.000
_cell.angle_alpha   90.00
_cell.angle_beta   90.00
_cell.angle_gamma   90.00
#
_symmetry.space_group_name_H-M   'P 1'
#
loop_
_entity.id
_entity.type
_entity.pdbx_description
1 polymer ?
#
loop_
_entity_poly.entity_id
_entity_poly.type
_entity_poly.pdbx_seq_one_letter_code
_entity_poly.pdbx_strand_id
1 'polypeptide(L)'
;MIQFPFYRFQAACPGLSVAVAVTLMTACGPSPRGETGSSPGNRVSSGSADGPVLQDSLGQVAETVSSNEPRLADGHAEPETVVEDFEMPSLMDYAEAEEATTEGTQLLSQGDFEKAIEQFEFARKIDSENEEVYFNLGYALTRVGRKEEAIAAYEKTIKIFPDYGEAHNNLGNLLMSQKSFDKAVEHFRVALEINPDHAVAHNNLGTALSRQSKFNEAVPHFFKATQLDDGYIQAWCNLGNAYVSLGRFEDASGAFKNALSIDSTFPPALRGMQRLQVKAGGLSR
;
A
#
# COMPACT_ATOMS: atom_id res chain seq x y z
N MET A 1 7.73 12.51 -17.94
CA MET A 1 6.87 13.46 -17.18
C MET A 1 6.20 12.64 -16.10
N ILE A 2 6.70 12.69 -14.89
CA ILE A 2 6.16 11.93 -13.76
C ILE A 2 5.07 12.82 -13.16
N GLN A 3 3.82 12.40 -13.32
CA GLN A 3 2.66 13.05 -12.69
C GLN A 3 2.56 12.56 -11.25
N PHE A 4 2.77 13.46 -10.29
CA PHE A 4 2.47 13.22 -8.88
C PHE A 4 0.96 13.43 -8.68
N PRO A 5 0.25 12.51 -8.01
CA PRO A 5 -1.14 12.74 -7.65
C PRO A 5 -1.21 13.71 -6.46
N PHE A 6 -1.93 14.80 -6.64
CA PHE A 6 -2.35 15.70 -5.56
C PHE A 6 -3.30 14.94 -4.63
N TYR A 7 -2.85 14.56 -3.46
CA TYR A 7 -3.73 14.08 -2.40
C TYR A 7 -4.22 15.24 -1.54
N ARG A 8 -5.54 15.30 -1.41
CA ARG A 8 -6.29 16.21 -0.55
C ARG A 8 -5.92 15.98 0.91
N PHE A 9 -5.40 17.02 1.56
CA PHE A 9 -5.35 17.11 3.00
C PHE A 9 -6.77 17.00 3.58
N GLN A 10 -7.01 15.97 4.35
CA GLN A 10 -8.14 15.88 5.27
C GLN A 10 -7.55 15.64 6.66
N ALA A 11 -7.25 16.77 7.33
CA ALA A 11 -6.79 16.77 8.69
C ALA A 11 -7.91 16.27 9.61
N ALA A 12 -7.71 15.13 10.22
CA ALA A 12 -8.49 14.67 11.38
C ALA A 12 -7.71 14.98 12.65
N CYS A 13 -7.78 16.23 13.10
CA CYS A 13 -7.52 16.60 14.50
C CYS A 13 -8.76 17.31 15.05
N PRO A 14 -9.45 16.79 16.07
CA PRO A 14 -10.50 17.52 16.73
C PRO A 14 -9.86 18.49 17.76
N GLY A 15 -9.78 19.77 17.43
CA GLY A 15 -9.59 20.81 18.41
C GLY A 15 -8.51 21.85 18.18
N LEU A 16 -8.36 22.42 16.98
CA LEU A 16 -7.80 23.78 16.85
C LEU A 16 -8.33 24.44 15.56
N SER A 17 -9.25 25.38 15.77
CA SER A 17 -9.72 26.28 14.73
C SER A 17 -8.74 27.45 14.65
N VAL A 18 -7.93 27.50 13.61
CA VAL A 18 -7.21 28.72 13.23
C VAL A 18 -7.62 29.08 11.82
N ALA A 19 -8.49 30.08 11.71
CA ALA A 19 -8.88 30.72 10.48
C ALA A 19 -7.71 31.55 9.95
N VAL A 20 -7.08 31.13 8.87
CA VAL A 20 -6.25 32.00 8.03
C VAL A 20 -7.05 32.32 6.78
N ALA A 21 -7.62 33.53 6.75
CA ALA A 21 -8.25 34.10 5.59
C ALA A 21 -7.17 34.57 4.61
N VAL A 22 -7.00 33.89 3.50
CA VAL A 22 -6.27 34.41 2.33
C VAL A 22 -7.30 34.93 1.32
N THR A 23 -7.40 36.25 1.26
CA THR A 23 -8.15 37.01 0.28
C THR A 23 -7.43 36.93 -1.08
N LEU A 24 -8.05 36.33 -2.07
CA LEU A 24 -7.69 36.56 -3.47
C LEU A 24 -8.92 36.99 -4.25
N MET A 25 -8.83 38.22 -4.76
CA MET A 25 -9.82 38.92 -5.58
C MET A 25 -9.95 38.30 -6.97
N THR A 26 -11.17 38.01 -7.29
CA THR A 26 -12.00 38.30 -8.50
C THR A 26 -11.38 38.59 -9.83
N ALA A 27 -11.92 37.92 -10.85
CA ALA A 27 -12.50 38.60 -12.05
C ALA A 27 -13.48 37.66 -12.77
N CYS A 28 -14.71 38.01 -12.70
CA CYS A 28 -15.75 38.29 -13.69
C CYS A 28 -15.96 37.42 -14.91
N GLY A 29 -17.23 36.92 -15.03
CA GLY A 29 -18.05 37.03 -16.19
C GLY A 29 -18.77 35.75 -16.67
N PRO A 30 -19.92 35.84 -17.35
CA PRO A 30 -21.16 35.22 -16.87
C PRO A 30 -21.64 34.01 -17.71
N SER A 31 -22.68 33.34 -17.14
CA SER A 31 -23.50 32.26 -17.70
C SER A 31 -24.14 32.56 -19.08
N PRO A 32 -24.67 31.52 -19.79
CA PRO A 32 -26.12 31.31 -19.68
C PRO A 32 -26.65 29.85 -19.65
N ARG A 33 -27.70 29.65 -18.88
CA ARG A 33 -29.04 29.04 -19.07
C ARG A 33 -29.29 27.93 -20.10
N GLY A 34 -30.11 26.98 -19.62
CA GLY A 34 -30.99 26.08 -20.35
C GLY A 34 -31.23 24.80 -19.54
N GLU A 35 -32.28 24.75 -18.79
CA GLU A 35 -33.66 24.22 -18.92
C GLU A 35 -33.72 22.74 -19.26
N THR A 36 -34.29 22.00 -18.40
CA THR A 36 -35.60 21.34 -18.12
C THR A 36 -35.59 19.84 -18.29
N GLY A 37 -36.23 19.16 -17.35
CA GLY A 37 -36.78 17.82 -17.56
C GLY A 37 -36.87 16.95 -16.30
N SER A 38 -37.86 17.22 -15.47
CA SER A 38 -38.90 16.35 -14.88
C SER A 38 -38.54 14.96 -14.37
N SER A 39 -38.81 14.80 -13.08
CA SER A 39 -39.16 13.55 -12.38
C SER A 39 -40.39 12.83 -12.96
N PRO A 40 -40.64 11.55 -12.58
CA PRO A 40 -41.32 11.19 -11.34
C PRO A 40 -40.73 9.94 -10.66
N GLY A 41 -40.61 9.80 -9.40
CA GLY A 41 -41.63 9.57 -8.40
C GLY A 41 -42.05 8.09 -8.33
N ASN A 42 -41.55 7.37 -7.34
CA ASN A 42 -42.40 6.32 -6.74
C ASN A 42 -42.09 6.12 -5.25
N ARG A 43 -43.20 5.99 -4.59
CA ARG A 43 -43.46 5.94 -3.16
C ARG A 43 -43.49 4.50 -2.63
N VAL A 44 -43.33 4.39 -1.30
CA VAL A 44 -43.92 3.45 -0.29
C VAL A 44 -43.19 2.11 -0.23
N SER A 45 -42.85 1.60 0.93
CA SER A 45 -43.73 1.33 2.10
C SER A 45 -42.91 1.03 3.34
N SER A 46 -43.43 1.50 4.44
CA SER A 46 -43.17 1.17 5.84
C SER A 46 -43.39 -0.31 6.16
N GLY A 47 -42.51 -0.87 6.98
CA GLY A 47 -42.72 -2.16 7.62
C GLY A 47 -41.99 -2.17 8.97
N SER A 48 -42.77 -1.96 10.03
CA SER A 48 -42.45 -2.14 11.44
C SER A 48 -42.49 -3.63 11.79
N ALA A 49 -41.52 -4.09 12.59
CA ALA A 49 -41.71 -5.22 13.52
C ALA A 49 -40.59 -5.21 14.56
N ASP A 50 -40.88 -4.80 15.71
CA ASP A 50 -40.79 -5.40 17.03
C ASP A 50 -39.58 -6.28 17.35
N GLY A 51 -38.79 -5.77 18.32
CA GLY A 51 -37.80 -6.52 19.05
C GLY A 51 -38.36 -7.26 20.25
N PRO A 52 -37.58 -8.01 20.97
CA PRO A 52 -37.82 -8.12 22.40
C PRO A 52 -36.71 -7.50 23.27
N VAL A 53 -37.22 -6.75 24.21
CA VAL A 53 -36.59 -6.28 25.46
C VAL A 53 -36.17 -7.53 26.27
N LEU A 54 -34.95 -7.53 26.80
CA LEU A 54 -34.59 -8.36 27.93
C LEU A 54 -34.07 -7.48 29.06
N GLN A 55 -34.84 -7.56 30.13
CA GLN A 55 -34.64 -6.91 31.42
C GLN A 55 -33.47 -7.49 32.22
N ASP A 56 -32.93 -6.57 32.99
CA ASP A 56 -32.28 -6.65 34.30
C ASP A 56 -32.07 -8.02 34.96
N SER A 57 -30.82 -8.18 35.41
CA SER A 57 -30.55 -8.86 36.70
C SER A 57 -29.34 -8.21 37.38
N LEU A 58 -29.68 -7.27 38.23
CA LEU A 58 -28.83 -6.85 39.37
C LEU A 58 -28.80 -7.97 40.39
N GLY A 59 -27.64 -8.59 40.60
CA GLY A 59 -27.34 -9.51 41.67
C GLY A 59 -26.29 -8.98 42.60
N GLN A 60 -26.73 -8.45 43.71
CA GLN A 60 -25.93 -8.11 44.90
C GLN A 60 -25.19 -9.33 45.39
N VAL A 61 -23.91 -9.17 45.71
CA VAL A 61 -23.25 -10.02 46.72
C VAL A 61 -22.44 -9.11 47.64
N ALA A 62 -22.86 -9.12 48.90
CA ALA A 62 -22.29 -8.38 50.00
C ALA A 62 -21.03 -9.06 50.54
N GLU A 63 -20.13 -8.23 51.00
CA GLU A 63 -19.20 -8.27 52.13
C GLU A 63 -18.83 -9.65 52.71
N THR A 64 -17.52 -9.96 52.72
CA THR A 64 -16.87 -10.44 53.92
C THR A 64 -15.47 -9.81 54.02
N VAL A 65 -15.38 -8.85 54.95
CA VAL A 65 -14.12 -8.31 55.44
C VAL A 65 -13.46 -9.38 56.33
N SER A 66 -12.30 -9.84 55.97
CA SER A 66 -11.41 -10.53 56.89
C SER A 66 -10.07 -9.80 56.93
N SER A 67 -9.88 -9.11 58.05
CA SER A 67 -8.65 -8.47 58.47
C SER A 67 -7.55 -9.52 58.70
N ASN A 68 -6.49 -9.42 57.89
CA ASN A 68 -5.18 -9.96 58.25
C ASN A 68 -4.11 -9.01 57.71
N GLU A 69 -3.64 -8.13 58.56
CA GLU A 69 -2.42 -7.36 58.36
C GLU A 69 -1.21 -8.28 58.59
N PRO A 70 -0.26 -8.33 57.67
CA PRO A 70 1.10 -8.70 58.01
C PRO A 70 1.94 -7.42 58.18
N ARG A 71 2.65 -7.41 59.29
CA ARG A 71 3.66 -6.46 59.71
C ARG A 71 4.62 -6.04 58.59
N LEU A 72 4.85 -4.74 58.47
CA LEU A 72 5.98 -4.13 57.81
C LEU A 72 7.30 -4.72 58.31
N ALA A 73 8.06 -5.29 57.41
CA ALA A 73 9.48 -5.58 57.57
C ALA A 73 10.23 -4.71 56.54
N ASP A 74 11.20 -4.05 57.09
CA ASP A 74 12.05 -3.01 56.56
C ASP A 74 12.66 -3.21 55.16
N GLY A 75 12.79 -2.14 54.42
CA GLY A 75 13.95 -1.91 53.59
C GLY A 75 13.92 -2.45 52.19
N HIS A 76 12.95 -2.11 51.37
CA HIS A 76 13.16 -2.15 49.91
C HIS A 76 13.17 -0.70 49.40
N ALA A 77 14.36 -0.26 48.92
CA ALA A 77 14.49 0.90 48.08
C ALA A 77 13.52 0.74 46.91
N GLU A 78 12.57 1.63 46.77
CA GLU A 78 11.75 1.74 45.57
C GLU A 78 12.69 1.89 44.37
N PRO A 79 12.49 1.15 43.28
CA PRO A 79 13.26 1.44 42.09
C PRO A 79 12.91 2.86 41.68
N GLU A 80 13.92 3.73 41.66
CA GLU A 80 13.81 5.05 41.00
C GLU A 80 13.37 4.76 39.57
N THR A 81 12.07 4.95 39.31
CA THR A 81 11.57 5.03 37.95
C THR A 81 12.18 6.30 37.37
N VAL A 82 13.27 6.13 36.61
CA VAL A 82 13.76 7.18 35.73
C VAL A 82 12.66 7.36 34.68
N VAL A 83 11.72 8.24 34.94
CA VAL A 83 10.86 8.80 33.92
C VAL A 83 11.80 9.68 33.11
N GLU A 84 12.31 9.16 31.99
CA GLU A 84 12.90 10.01 30.98
C GLU A 84 11.82 11.03 30.63
N ASP A 85 12.04 12.31 30.96
CA ASP A 85 11.16 13.40 30.59
C ASP A 85 11.13 13.43 29.04
N PHE A 86 10.10 12.81 28.48
CA PHE A 86 9.85 12.84 27.04
C PHE A 86 9.31 14.24 26.72
N GLU A 87 10.24 15.16 26.40
CA GLU A 87 9.86 16.47 25.88
C GLU A 87 9.25 16.28 24.48
N MET A 88 7.99 16.69 24.33
CA MET A 88 7.33 16.72 23.03
C MET A 88 8.11 17.66 22.08
N PRO A 89 8.33 17.26 20.82
CA PRO A 89 8.98 18.12 19.84
C PRO A 89 8.29 19.49 19.74
N SER A 90 9.07 20.55 19.63
CA SER A 90 8.57 21.91 19.44
C SER A 90 8.06 22.11 18.00
N LEU A 91 7.32 23.19 17.77
CA LEU A 91 6.92 23.57 16.40
C LEU A 91 8.13 23.80 15.47
N MET A 92 9.26 24.20 16.05
CA MET A 92 10.49 24.40 15.32
C MET A 92 11.09 23.06 14.87
N ASP A 93 11.07 22.04 15.74
CA ASP A 93 11.55 20.69 15.41
C ASP A 93 10.70 20.07 14.30
N TYR A 94 9.39 20.24 14.31
CA TYR A 94 8.52 19.78 13.23
C TYR A 94 8.80 20.49 11.90
N ALA A 95 9.13 21.78 11.91
CA ALA A 95 9.53 22.49 10.69
C ALA A 95 10.86 21.97 10.13
N GLU A 96 11.83 21.65 11.00
CA GLU A 96 13.08 21.00 10.60
C GLU A 96 12.85 19.59 10.04
N ALA A 97 11.92 18.82 10.59
CA ALA A 97 11.55 17.52 10.07
C ALA A 97 10.90 17.60 8.68
N GLU A 98 10.05 18.60 8.43
CA GLU A 98 9.43 18.87 7.13
C GLU A 98 10.48 19.29 6.09
N GLU A 99 11.43 20.16 6.47
CA GLU A 99 12.55 20.55 5.62
C GLU A 99 13.40 19.33 5.25
N ALA A 100 13.78 18.49 6.22
CA ALA A 100 14.53 17.27 5.99
C ALA A 100 13.78 16.28 5.09
N THR A 101 12.45 16.15 5.27
CA THR A 101 11.61 15.31 4.39
C THR A 101 11.65 15.81 2.94
N THR A 102 11.55 17.11 2.76
CA THR A 102 11.61 17.77 1.44
C THR A 102 12.96 17.56 0.79
N GLU A 103 14.07 17.79 1.53
CA GLU A 103 15.43 17.56 1.04
C GLU A 103 15.65 16.08 0.70
N GLY A 104 15.22 15.17 1.58
CA GLY A 104 15.27 13.73 1.34
C GLY A 104 14.57 13.33 0.03
N THR A 105 13.38 13.85 -0.21
CA THR A 105 12.62 13.61 -1.45
C THR A 105 13.34 14.18 -2.68
N GLN A 106 13.97 15.33 -2.57
CA GLN A 106 14.79 15.88 -3.64
C GLN A 106 16.03 15.01 -3.92
N LEU A 107 16.69 14.52 -2.89
CA LEU A 107 17.82 13.60 -3.01
C LEU A 107 17.43 12.27 -3.67
N LEU A 108 16.24 11.73 -3.36
CA LEU A 108 15.69 10.56 -4.07
C LEU A 108 15.58 10.82 -5.57
N SER A 109 15.11 12.00 -5.97
CA SER A 109 14.96 12.35 -7.38
C SER A 109 16.30 12.47 -8.12
N GLN A 110 17.37 12.80 -7.39
CA GLN A 110 18.76 12.88 -7.89
C GLN A 110 19.46 11.51 -7.87
N GLY A 111 18.88 10.50 -7.20
CA GLY A 111 19.46 9.18 -7.03
C GLY A 111 20.50 9.09 -5.91
N ASP A 112 20.58 10.09 -5.06
CA ASP A 112 21.50 10.13 -3.90
C ASP A 112 20.81 9.48 -2.67
N PHE A 113 20.64 8.14 -2.76
CA PHE A 113 19.81 7.39 -1.83
C PHE A 113 20.38 7.36 -0.41
N GLU A 114 21.70 7.33 -0.25
CA GLU A 114 22.36 7.33 1.06
C GLU A 114 22.07 8.62 1.82
N LYS A 115 22.20 9.78 1.16
CA LYS A 115 21.88 11.06 1.82
C LYS A 115 20.39 11.21 2.06
N ALA A 116 19.55 10.72 1.15
CA ALA A 116 18.11 10.71 1.38
C ALA A 116 17.75 9.90 2.64
N ILE A 117 18.40 8.76 2.88
CA ILE A 117 18.24 7.98 4.12
C ILE A 117 18.60 8.81 5.35
N GLU A 118 19.73 9.56 5.32
CA GLU A 118 20.14 10.41 6.44
C GLU A 118 19.06 11.45 6.78
N GLN A 119 18.48 12.09 5.78
CA GLN A 119 17.41 13.07 5.96
C GLN A 119 16.12 12.45 6.53
N PHE A 120 15.69 11.32 5.99
CA PHE A 120 14.50 10.64 6.50
C PHE A 120 14.72 10.04 7.90
N GLU A 121 15.94 9.58 8.21
CA GLU A 121 16.32 9.13 9.54
C GLU A 121 16.30 10.27 10.57
N PHE A 122 16.65 11.49 10.15
CA PHE A 122 16.51 12.67 10.97
C PHE A 122 15.02 13.01 11.17
N ALA A 123 14.24 13.11 10.09
CA ALA A 123 12.84 13.47 10.14
C ALA A 123 12.01 12.51 11.02
N ARG A 124 12.19 11.18 10.90
CA ARG A 124 11.45 10.19 11.67
C ARG A 124 11.74 10.18 13.18
N LYS A 125 12.86 10.76 13.63
CA LYS A 125 13.17 10.91 15.05
C LYS A 125 12.32 12.00 15.70
N ILE A 126 11.96 13.00 14.92
CA ILE A 126 11.14 14.13 15.35
C ILE A 126 9.66 13.78 15.18
N ASP A 127 9.28 13.35 13.97
CA ASP A 127 7.90 12.95 13.65
C ASP A 127 7.84 11.44 13.40
N SER A 128 7.58 10.70 14.45
CA SER A 128 7.55 9.24 14.44
C SER A 128 6.25 8.64 13.88
N GLU A 129 5.27 9.47 13.53
CA GLU A 129 3.97 9.03 12.98
C GLU A 129 3.70 9.58 11.58
N ASN A 130 4.76 9.99 10.87
CA ASN A 130 4.68 10.46 9.49
C ASN A 130 4.89 9.29 8.53
N GLU A 131 3.82 8.81 7.91
CA GLU A 131 3.84 7.68 6.99
C GLU A 131 4.66 7.94 5.73
N GLU A 132 4.70 9.19 5.23
CA GLU A 132 5.45 9.55 4.03
C GLU A 132 6.97 9.43 4.27
N VAL A 133 7.44 9.83 5.44
CA VAL A 133 8.86 9.69 5.83
C VAL A 133 9.26 8.22 5.82
N TYR A 134 8.47 7.35 6.43
CA TYR A 134 8.77 5.91 6.46
C TYR A 134 8.65 5.26 5.08
N PHE A 135 7.68 5.66 4.26
CA PHE A 135 7.55 5.15 2.90
C PHE A 135 8.78 5.50 2.05
N ASN A 136 9.19 6.77 2.07
CA ASN A 136 10.34 7.26 1.32
C ASN A 136 11.66 6.68 1.83
N LEU A 137 11.81 6.51 3.15
CA LEU A 137 12.91 5.78 3.76
C LEU A 137 12.96 4.33 3.26
N GLY A 138 11.83 3.61 3.27
CA GLY A 138 11.73 2.25 2.76
C GLY A 138 12.12 2.15 1.28
N TYR A 139 11.73 3.14 0.48
CA TYR A 139 12.12 3.23 -0.93
C TYR A 139 13.64 3.42 -1.08
N ALA A 140 14.23 4.39 -0.38
CA ALA A 140 15.67 4.63 -0.42
C ALA A 140 16.48 3.40 0.03
N LEU A 141 16.09 2.77 1.15
CA LEU A 141 16.69 1.55 1.67
C LEU A 141 16.61 0.38 0.67
N THR A 142 15.48 0.25 -0.04
CA THR A 142 15.33 -0.75 -1.10
C THR A 142 16.34 -0.52 -2.23
N ARG A 143 16.57 0.75 -2.61
CA ARG A 143 17.49 1.11 -3.70
C ARG A 143 18.95 0.85 -3.36
N VAL A 144 19.35 1.00 -2.10
CA VAL A 144 20.71 0.66 -1.62
C VAL A 144 20.86 -0.80 -1.19
N GLY A 145 19.77 -1.58 -1.21
CA GLY A 145 19.79 -3.02 -0.93
C GLY A 145 19.72 -3.39 0.56
N ARG A 146 19.40 -2.45 1.46
CA ARG A 146 19.19 -2.67 2.91
C ARG A 146 17.78 -3.21 3.15
N LYS A 147 17.55 -4.46 2.72
CA LYS A 147 16.20 -5.05 2.57
C LYS A 147 15.44 -5.18 3.89
N GLU A 148 16.08 -5.63 4.94
CA GLU A 148 15.46 -5.85 6.25
C GLU A 148 14.97 -4.53 6.85
N GLU A 149 15.74 -3.48 6.69
CA GLU A 149 15.39 -2.14 7.16
C GLU A 149 14.27 -1.53 6.28
N ALA A 150 14.31 -1.78 4.97
CA ALA A 150 13.24 -1.37 4.07
C ALA A 150 11.90 -2.03 4.41
N ILE A 151 11.92 -3.33 4.76
CA ILE A 151 10.72 -4.05 5.22
C ILE A 151 10.16 -3.37 6.47
N ALA A 152 11.01 -3.12 7.49
CA ALA A 152 10.58 -2.48 8.72
C ALA A 152 10.00 -1.06 8.47
N ALA A 153 10.57 -0.31 7.53
CA ALA A 153 10.07 1.01 7.17
C ALA A 153 8.69 0.92 6.49
N TYR A 154 8.48 0.02 5.52
CA TYR A 154 7.15 -0.17 4.92
C TYR A 154 6.12 -0.74 5.91
N GLU A 155 6.50 -1.64 6.81
CA GLU A 155 5.62 -2.13 7.87
C GLU A 155 5.19 -0.99 8.81
N LYS A 156 6.10 -0.04 9.13
CA LYS A 156 5.74 1.14 9.92
C LYS A 156 4.81 2.06 9.12
N THR A 157 5.06 2.29 7.82
CA THR A 157 4.14 3.03 6.93
C THR A 157 2.73 2.46 7.02
N ILE A 158 2.58 1.15 6.81
CA ILE A 158 1.30 0.44 6.82
C ILE A 158 0.65 0.49 8.22
N LYS A 159 1.45 0.45 9.28
CA LYS A 159 0.94 0.58 10.65
C LYS A 159 0.33 1.95 10.92
N ILE A 160 0.94 3.03 10.38
CA ILE A 160 0.44 4.39 10.52
C ILE A 160 -0.76 4.60 9.58
N PHE A 161 -0.62 4.22 8.32
CA PHE A 161 -1.65 4.37 7.31
C PHE A 161 -1.90 3.04 6.58
N PRO A 162 -2.87 2.23 7.06
CA PRO A 162 -3.14 0.89 6.52
C PRO A 162 -3.53 0.87 5.04
N ASP A 163 -4.13 1.94 4.53
CA ASP A 163 -4.57 2.04 3.12
C ASP A 163 -3.48 2.62 2.19
N TYR A 164 -2.20 2.45 2.54
CA TYR A 164 -1.08 2.88 1.67
C TYR A 164 -0.75 1.79 0.64
N GLY A 165 -1.46 1.79 -0.49
CA GLY A 165 -1.37 0.75 -1.52
C GLY A 165 0.04 0.53 -2.07
N GLU A 166 0.80 1.61 -2.30
CA GLU A 166 2.18 1.54 -2.78
C GLU A 166 3.12 0.90 -1.76
N ALA A 167 2.92 1.14 -0.47
CA ALA A 167 3.70 0.50 0.59
C ALA A 167 3.44 -1.02 0.62
N HIS A 168 2.19 -1.44 0.49
CA HIS A 168 1.84 -2.85 0.36
C HIS A 168 2.48 -3.48 -0.87
N ASN A 169 2.43 -2.82 -2.04
CA ASN A 169 3.06 -3.34 -3.25
C ASN A 169 4.58 -3.46 -3.11
N ASN A 170 5.24 -2.47 -2.52
CA ASN A 170 6.69 -2.47 -2.35
C ASN A 170 7.15 -3.50 -1.31
N LEU A 171 6.42 -3.64 -0.20
CA LEU A 171 6.66 -4.70 0.79
C LEU A 171 6.48 -6.08 0.17
N GLY A 172 5.42 -6.28 -0.64
CA GLY A 172 5.21 -7.51 -1.40
C GLY A 172 6.41 -7.87 -2.28
N ASN A 173 7.01 -6.89 -2.97
CA ASN A 173 8.19 -7.10 -3.80
C ASN A 173 9.43 -7.52 -2.97
N LEU A 174 9.64 -6.94 -1.81
CA LEU A 174 10.72 -7.35 -0.90
C LEU A 174 10.51 -8.78 -0.40
N LEU A 175 9.29 -9.12 0.00
CA LEU A 175 8.91 -10.48 0.43
C LEU A 175 9.08 -11.51 -0.69
N MET A 176 8.80 -11.14 -1.96
CA MET A 176 9.11 -11.95 -3.14
C MET A 176 10.61 -12.25 -3.24
N SER A 177 11.47 -11.25 -2.98
CA SER A 177 12.92 -11.44 -2.99
C SER A 177 13.42 -12.40 -1.90
N GLN A 178 12.72 -12.46 -0.77
CA GLN A 178 12.94 -13.39 0.34
C GLN A 178 12.24 -14.75 0.14
N LYS A 179 11.58 -14.97 -1.00
CA LYS A 179 10.78 -16.19 -1.31
C LYS A 179 9.59 -16.42 -0.38
N SER A 180 9.16 -15.39 0.35
CA SER A 180 7.98 -15.41 1.22
C SER A 180 6.71 -15.17 0.37
N PHE A 181 6.43 -16.09 -0.55
CA PHE A 181 5.41 -15.90 -1.59
C PHE A 181 3.99 -15.74 -1.05
N ASP A 182 3.64 -16.44 0.03
CA ASP A 182 2.30 -16.34 0.64
C ASP A 182 2.05 -14.93 1.18
N LYS A 183 2.98 -14.40 1.97
CA LYS A 183 2.90 -13.02 2.48
C LYS A 183 2.89 -11.98 1.36
N ALA A 184 3.70 -12.19 0.31
CA ALA A 184 3.71 -11.29 -0.84
C ALA A 184 2.34 -11.24 -1.54
N VAL A 185 1.68 -12.39 -1.72
CA VAL A 185 0.32 -12.47 -2.28
C VAL A 185 -0.69 -11.68 -1.43
N GLU A 186 -0.62 -11.80 -0.09
CA GLU A 186 -1.49 -11.05 0.82
C GLU A 186 -1.33 -9.54 0.61
N HIS A 187 -0.10 -9.04 0.63
CA HIS A 187 0.17 -7.62 0.43
C HIS A 187 -0.21 -7.11 -0.96
N PHE A 188 0.05 -7.88 -2.03
CA PHE A 188 -0.40 -7.47 -3.37
C PHE A 188 -1.93 -7.45 -3.49
N ARG A 189 -2.66 -8.35 -2.80
CA ARG A 189 -4.12 -8.31 -2.76
C ARG A 189 -4.61 -7.05 -2.08
N VAL A 190 -4.07 -6.70 -0.91
CA VAL A 190 -4.43 -5.44 -0.23
C VAL A 190 -4.13 -4.23 -1.13
N ALA A 191 -2.98 -4.17 -1.79
CA ALA A 191 -2.67 -3.11 -2.73
C ALA A 191 -3.71 -2.97 -3.86
N LEU A 192 -4.27 -4.11 -4.33
CA LEU A 192 -5.30 -4.13 -5.36
C LEU A 192 -6.72 -3.90 -4.83
N GLU A 193 -7.00 -4.16 -3.56
CA GLU A 193 -8.23 -3.74 -2.90
C GLU A 193 -8.29 -2.21 -2.78
N ILE A 194 -7.14 -1.58 -2.47
CA ILE A 194 -7.01 -0.12 -2.40
C ILE A 194 -7.05 0.52 -3.80
N ASN A 195 -6.29 -0.02 -4.75
CA ASN A 195 -6.23 0.46 -6.13
C ASN A 195 -6.39 -0.70 -7.13
N PRO A 196 -7.64 -1.00 -7.55
CA PRO A 196 -7.93 -2.10 -8.48
C PRO A 196 -7.35 -1.94 -9.90
N ASP A 197 -6.97 -0.75 -10.28
CA ASP A 197 -6.43 -0.44 -11.61
C ASP A 197 -4.91 -0.24 -11.62
N HIS A 198 -4.21 -0.82 -10.65
CA HIS A 198 -2.76 -0.76 -10.57
C HIS A 198 -2.11 -1.90 -11.38
N ALA A 199 -1.74 -1.63 -12.65
CA ALA A 199 -1.18 -2.63 -13.57
C ALA A 199 0.04 -3.37 -13.01
N VAL A 200 0.95 -2.65 -12.33
CA VAL A 200 2.17 -3.25 -11.75
C VAL A 200 1.82 -4.21 -10.61
N ALA A 201 0.87 -3.86 -9.74
CA ALA A 201 0.44 -4.73 -8.65
C ALA A 201 -0.23 -6.02 -9.18
N HIS A 202 -1.04 -5.92 -10.23
CA HIS A 202 -1.58 -7.09 -10.92
C HIS A 202 -0.47 -8.00 -11.46
N ASN A 203 0.52 -7.45 -12.16
CA ASN A 203 1.64 -8.24 -12.66
C ASN A 203 2.45 -8.90 -11.51
N ASN A 204 2.64 -8.19 -10.41
CA ASN A 204 3.37 -8.68 -9.25
C ASN A 204 2.60 -9.81 -8.54
N LEU A 205 1.27 -9.66 -8.36
CA LEU A 205 0.41 -10.71 -7.81
C LEU A 205 0.43 -11.96 -8.70
N GLY A 206 0.28 -11.79 -10.02
CA GLY A 206 0.38 -12.89 -10.98
C GLY A 206 1.74 -13.59 -10.89
N THR A 207 2.83 -12.83 -10.70
CA THR A 207 4.17 -13.38 -10.54
C THR A 207 4.30 -14.18 -9.25
N ALA A 208 3.78 -13.66 -8.13
CA ALA A 208 3.79 -14.36 -6.84
C ALA A 208 3.00 -15.68 -6.91
N LEU A 209 1.81 -15.66 -7.50
CA LEU A 209 0.98 -16.85 -7.72
C LEU A 209 1.68 -17.87 -8.63
N SER A 210 2.36 -17.40 -9.67
CA SER A 210 3.14 -18.28 -10.57
C SER A 210 4.31 -18.94 -9.84
N ARG A 211 4.96 -18.26 -8.88
CA ARG A 211 5.99 -18.86 -8.03
C ARG A 211 5.45 -19.96 -7.12
N GLN A 212 4.15 -19.90 -6.78
CA GLN A 212 3.43 -20.98 -6.09
C GLN A 212 2.87 -22.04 -7.03
N SER A 213 3.15 -21.97 -8.33
CA SER A 213 2.58 -22.84 -9.39
C SER A 213 1.07 -22.70 -9.56
N LYS A 214 0.46 -21.64 -9.03
CA LYS A 214 -0.98 -21.33 -9.15
C LYS A 214 -1.27 -20.60 -10.46
N PHE A 215 -0.93 -21.20 -11.60
CA PHE A 215 -0.98 -20.54 -12.90
C PHE A 215 -2.40 -20.15 -13.32
N ASN A 216 -3.42 -20.95 -12.97
CA ASN A 216 -4.82 -20.61 -13.27
C ASN A 216 -5.26 -19.32 -12.57
N GLU A 217 -4.77 -19.07 -11.35
CA GLU A 217 -5.03 -17.84 -10.61
C GLU A 217 -4.17 -16.67 -11.12
N ALA A 218 -2.95 -16.94 -11.60
CA ALA A 218 -2.04 -15.92 -12.11
C ALA A 218 -2.50 -15.29 -13.43
N VAL A 219 -3.06 -16.10 -14.36
CA VAL A 219 -3.47 -15.67 -15.70
C VAL A 219 -4.39 -14.45 -15.69
N PRO A 220 -5.50 -14.41 -14.93
CA PRO A 220 -6.39 -13.24 -14.92
C PRO A 220 -5.69 -11.97 -14.44
N HIS A 221 -4.73 -12.06 -13.54
CA HIS A 221 -3.98 -10.90 -13.08
C HIS A 221 -2.99 -10.40 -14.14
N PHE A 222 -2.24 -11.27 -14.79
CA PHE A 222 -1.39 -10.85 -15.92
C PHE A 222 -2.23 -10.23 -17.04
N PHE A 223 -3.36 -10.85 -17.37
CA PHE A 223 -4.26 -10.33 -18.39
C PHE A 223 -4.81 -8.94 -18.01
N LYS A 224 -5.25 -8.75 -16.76
CA LYS A 224 -5.68 -7.42 -16.28
C LYS A 224 -4.55 -6.39 -16.36
N ALA A 225 -3.31 -6.76 -16.02
CA ALA A 225 -2.15 -5.88 -16.17
C ALA A 225 -1.94 -5.43 -17.63
N THR A 226 -2.11 -6.34 -18.61
CA THR A 226 -1.98 -5.99 -20.05
C THR A 226 -3.18 -5.19 -20.58
N GLN A 227 -4.35 -5.26 -19.94
CA GLN A 227 -5.49 -4.40 -20.26
C GLN A 227 -5.34 -2.98 -19.72
N LEU A 228 -4.72 -2.84 -18.54
CA LEU A 228 -4.49 -1.55 -17.90
C LEU A 228 -3.33 -0.79 -18.55
N ASP A 229 -2.34 -1.51 -19.04
CA ASP A 229 -1.18 -0.99 -19.75
C ASP A 229 -0.82 -1.98 -20.88
N ASP A 230 -1.25 -1.67 -22.10
CA ASP A 230 -1.01 -2.48 -23.31
C ASP A 230 0.46 -2.48 -23.73
N GLY A 231 1.22 -1.45 -23.33
CA GLY A 231 2.67 -1.34 -23.47
C GLY A 231 3.47 -2.14 -22.45
N TYR A 232 2.84 -2.77 -21.45
CA TYR A 232 3.53 -3.49 -20.39
C TYR A 232 4.08 -4.84 -20.89
N ILE A 233 5.19 -4.78 -21.61
CA ILE A 233 5.83 -5.92 -22.27
C ILE A 233 6.12 -7.11 -21.33
N GLN A 234 6.50 -6.79 -20.06
CA GLN A 234 6.79 -7.84 -19.07
C GLN A 234 5.53 -8.62 -18.69
N ALA A 235 4.37 -7.92 -18.57
CA ALA A 235 3.09 -8.56 -18.28
C ALA A 235 2.66 -9.51 -19.41
N TRP A 236 2.81 -9.10 -20.68
CA TRP A 236 2.57 -9.96 -21.84
C TRP A 236 3.45 -11.22 -21.81
N CYS A 237 4.74 -11.08 -21.49
CA CYS A 237 5.64 -12.22 -21.35
C CYS A 237 5.27 -13.16 -20.22
N ASN A 238 4.89 -12.61 -19.06
CA ASN A 238 4.48 -13.38 -17.89
C ASN A 238 3.18 -14.14 -18.18
N LEU A 239 2.22 -13.50 -18.87
CA LEU A 239 1.00 -14.14 -19.36
C LEU A 239 1.31 -15.32 -20.28
N GLY A 240 2.19 -15.11 -21.26
CA GLY A 240 2.63 -16.17 -22.17
C GLY A 240 3.28 -17.34 -21.42
N ASN A 241 4.15 -17.06 -20.45
CA ASN A 241 4.78 -18.11 -19.65
C ASN A 241 3.77 -18.87 -18.78
N ALA A 242 2.78 -18.20 -18.21
CA ALA A 242 1.70 -18.84 -17.45
C ALA A 242 0.86 -19.77 -18.36
N TYR A 243 0.52 -19.33 -19.58
CA TYR A 243 -0.16 -20.16 -20.56
C TYR A 243 0.67 -21.38 -20.98
N VAL A 244 1.99 -21.22 -21.16
CA VAL A 244 2.88 -22.37 -21.42
C VAL A 244 2.82 -23.40 -20.30
N SER A 245 2.81 -22.95 -19.05
CA SER A 245 2.74 -23.82 -17.87
C SER A 245 1.40 -24.57 -17.78
N LEU A 246 0.32 -23.99 -18.32
CA LEU A 246 -1.01 -24.59 -18.43
C LEU A 246 -1.20 -25.45 -19.69
N GLY A 247 -0.20 -25.54 -20.59
CA GLY A 247 -0.33 -26.25 -21.86
C GLY A 247 -1.16 -25.51 -22.92
N ARG A 248 -1.53 -24.23 -22.70
CA ARG A 248 -2.33 -23.39 -23.58
C ARG A 248 -1.41 -22.70 -24.61
N PHE A 249 -0.90 -23.45 -25.55
CA PHE A 249 0.19 -23.00 -26.42
C PHE A 249 -0.22 -21.94 -27.45
N GLU A 250 -1.45 -21.98 -27.96
CA GLU A 250 -2.01 -20.96 -28.86
C GLU A 250 -2.11 -19.61 -28.15
N ASP A 251 -2.65 -19.59 -26.93
CA ASP A 251 -2.76 -18.38 -26.11
C ASP A 251 -1.38 -17.82 -25.74
N ALA A 252 -0.45 -18.71 -25.41
CA ALA A 252 0.94 -18.34 -25.13
C ALA A 252 1.60 -17.67 -26.34
N SER A 253 1.37 -18.22 -27.54
CA SER A 253 1.89 -17.65 -28.78
C SER A 253 1.32 -16.24 -29.02
N GLY A 254 0.02 -16.03 -28.79
CA GLY A 254 -0.62 -14.72 -28.86
C GLY A 254 0.01 -13.71 -27.91
N ALA A 255 0.18 -14.08 -26.64
CA ALA A 255 0.78 -13.21 -25.64
C ALA A 255 2.24 -12.83 -25.97
N PHE A 256 3.07 -13.79 -26.40
CA PHE A 256 4.44 -13.50 -26.83
C PHE A 256 4.50 -12.64 -28.10
N LYS A 257 3.57 -12.79 -29.05
CA LYS A 257 3.48 -11.93 -30.23
C LYS A 257 3.14 -10.49 -29.84
N ASN A 258 2.23 -10.28 -28.87
CA ASN A 258 1.93 -8.95 -28.34
C ASN A 258 3.17 -8.33 -27.70
N ALA A 259 3.92 -9.08 -26.89
CA ALA A 259 5.19 -8.60 -26.35
C ALA A 259 6.20 -8.21 -27.47
N LEU A 260 6.30 -9.01 -28.52
CA LEU A 260 7.21 -8.74 -29.65
C LEU A 260 6.72 -7.64 -30.60
N SER A 261 5.45 -7.29 -30.58
CA SER A 261 4.93 -6.12 -31.31
C SER A 261 5.33 -4.81 -30.64
N ILE A 262 5.56 -4.82 -29.30
CA ILE A 262 6.04 -3.68 -28.53
C ILE A 262 7.57 -3.55 -28.71
N ASP A 263 8.29 -4.63 -28.48
CA ASP A 263 9.75 -4.72 -28.73
C ASP A 263 10.08 -6.06 -29.43
N SER A 264 10.34 -5.97 -30.72
CA SER A 264 10.64 -7.13 -31.56
C SER A 264 11.92 -7.88 -31.15
N THR A 265 12.76 -7.26 -30.34
CA THR A 265 14.04 -7.82 -29.86
C THR A 265 13.97 -8.33 -28.42
N PHE A 266 12.82 -8.26 -27.75
CA PHE A 266 12.67 -8.58 -26.33
C PHE A 266 13.03 -10.06 -26.03
N PRO A 267 14.17 -10.31 -25.35
CA PRO A 267 14.71 -11.67 -25.27
C PRO A 267 13.80 -12.67 -24.52
N PRO A 268 13.03 -12.27 -23.47
CA PRO A 268 12.12 -13.22 -22.83
C PRO A 268 11.03 -13.74 -23.76
N ALA A 269 10.46 -12.88 -24.62
CA ALA A 269 9.41 -13.27 -25.57
C ALA A 269 9.97 -14.14 -26.69
N LEU A 270 11.14 -13.80 -27.23
CA LEU A 270 11.83 -14.63 -28.24
C LEU A 270 12.11 -16.05 -27.72
N ARG A 271 12.65 -16.16 -26.49
CA ARG A 271 12.85 -17.48 -25.85
C ARG A 271 11.53 -18.22 -25.62
N GLY A 272 10.45 -17.51 -25.31
CA GLY A 272 9.11 -18.06 -25.18
C GLY A 272 8.62 -18.68 -26.49
N MET A 273 8.70 -17.95 -27.60
CA MET A 273 8.33 -18.42 -28.94
C MET A 273 9.17 -19.62 -29.37
N GLN A 274 10.48 -19.59 -29.14
CA GLN A 274 11.37 -20.72 -29.46
C GLN A 274 10.97 -22.01 -28.72
N ARG A 275 10.62 -21.90 -27.42
CA ARG A 275 10.13 -23.04 -26.61
C ARG A 275 8.83 -23.61 -27.13
N LEU A 276 7.93 -22.78 -27.66
CA LEU A 276 6.69 -23.25 -28.29
C LEU A 276 6.96 -24.03 -29.57
N GLN A 277 7.88 -23.56 -30.42
CA GLN A 277 8.26 -24.26 -31.66
C GLN A 277 8.84 -25.65 -31.40
N VAL A 278 9.71 -25.79 -30.38
CA VAL A 278 10.28 -27.08 -29.98
C VAL A 278 9.19 -28.05 -29.51
N LYS A 279 8.22 -27.58 -28.72
CA LYS A 279 7.11 -28.42 -28.25
C LYS A 279 6.16 -28.82 -29.38
N ALA A 280 5.85 -27.90 -30.30
CA ALA A 280 5.03 -28.20 -31.47
C ALA A 280 5.72 -29.21 -32.42
N GLY A 281 7.02 -29.09 -32.66
CA GLY A 281 7.80 -30.03 -33.48
C GLY A 281 8.02 -31.40 -32.83
N GLY A 282 7.94 -31.49 -31.48
CA GLY A 282 8.01 -32.76 -30.74
C GLY A 282 6.71 -33.54 -30.68
N LEU A 283 5.56 -32.92 -30.97
CA LEU A 283 4.24 -33.56 -31.05
C LEU A 283 3.95 -34.16 -32.44
N SER A 284 4.80 -33.85 -33.41
CA SER A 284 4.68 -34.38 -34.83
C SER A 284 5.60 -35.55 -35.09
N ARG A 285 6.14 -36.20 -34.09
CA ARG A 285 6.87 -37.48 -34.16
C ARG A 285 6.19 -38.51 -33.24
#